data_3baacd50415a29e7543dba4a83c634fa
#
_entry.id   3baacd50415a29e7543dba4a83c634fa
#
_cell.length_a   1.000
_cell.length_b   1.000
_cell.length_c   1.000
_cell.angle_alpha   90.00
_cell.angle_beta   90.00
_cell.angle_gamma   90.00
#
_symmetry.space_group_name_H-M   'P 1'
#
loop_
_entity.id
_entity.type
_entity.pdbx_description
1 polymer ?
#
loop_
_entity_poly.entity_id
_entity_poly.type
_entity_poly.pdbx_seq_one_letter_code
_entity_poly.pdbx_strand_id
1 'polypeptide(L)'
;MKSYLAIIPARGGSKGIPHKNIVPVKGFPLIKYTIDVALEAQKEGLITRTIVSTDDVKIQHLSRSLGADAPFLRPADISGDTARSVDLVIHALNYCKDEGQEYDAVMLLQPTSPLRSLNDIASSVHIFETAQSDSLITCYEEEYISPLVSYLKDGDYAIPLSKNHNKGVRRQEESNVFIRNGAIYIASTDLIRRNQTLIADFPAMYLMEKERSVNLDTLADLSILEALL
;
A
#
# COMPACT_ATOMS: atom_id res chain seq x y z
N MET A 1 19.49 6.53 11.44
CA MET A 1 18.50 6.12 10.40
C MET A 1 17.59 5.11 11.06
N LYS A 2 16.27 5.23 10.89
CA LYS A 2 15.30 4.26 11.43
C LYS A 2 15.44 2.91 10.74
N SER A 3 15.11 1.83 11.45
CA SER A 3 15.04 0.48 10.89
C SER A 3 13.63 0.21 10.34
N TYR A 4 13.54 -0.25 9.09
CA TYR A 4 12.26 -0.48 8.40
C TYR A 4 12.08 -1.97 8.05
N LEU A 5 10.95 -2.55 8.46
CA LEU A 5 10.47 -3.84 7.97
C LEU A 5 9.51 -3.61 6.80
N ALA A 6 9.93 -3.95 5.57
CA ALA A 6 9.01 -3.97 4.44
C ALA A 6 8.22 -5.28 4.43
N ILE A 7 6.91 -5.18 4.26
CA ILE A 7 5.99 -6.32 4.17
C ILE A 7 5.24 -6.24 2.85
N ILE A 8 5.33 -7.30 2.06
CA ILE A 8 4.61 -7.49 0.80
C ILE A 8 3.46 -8.47 1.06
N PRO A 9 2.21 -8.02 1.16
CA PRO A 9 1.07 -8.87 1.43
C PRO A 9 0.60 -9.55 0.14
N ALA A 10 0.63 -10.89 0.08
CA ALA A 10 0.28 -11.64 -1.12
C ALA A 10 -0.54 -12.88 -0.77
N ARG A 11 -1.86 -12.71 -0.57
CA ARG A 11 -2.75 -13.86 -0.32
C ARG A 11 -3.02 -14.67 -1.60
N GLY A 12 -3.27 -15.97 -1.45
CA GLY A 12 -3.60 -16.87 -2.56
C GLY A 12 -4.99 -16.61 -3.14
N GLY A 13 -5.97 -16.28 -2.27
CA GLY A 13 -7.34 -15.97 -2.67
C GLY A 13 -7.51 -14.52 -3.15
N SER A 14 -8.19 -14.30 -4.30
CA SER A 14 -8.57 -12.98 -4.80
C SER A 14 -9.91 -13.04 -5.50
N LYS A 15 -10.84 -12.10 -5.19
CA LYS A 15 -12.20 -12.08 -5.75
C LYS A 15 -12.24 -11.58 -7.20
N GLY A 16 -11.52 -10.53 -7.52
CA GLY A 16 -11.58 -9.88 -8.84
C GLY A 16 -10.81 -10.67 -9.92
N ILE A 17 -9.53 -10.93 -9.66
CA ILE A 17 -8.66 -11.71 -10.56
C ILE A 17 -8.15 -12.93 -9.79
N PRO A 18 -8.46 -14.17 -10.22
CA PRO A 18 -7.94 -15.38 -9.58
C PRO A 18 -6.41 -15.36 -9.51
N HIS A 19 -5.85 -15.69 -8.35
CA HIS A 19 -4.41 -15.68 -8.12
C HIS A 19 -3.72 -14.35 -8.49
N LYS A 20 -4.39 -13.22 -8.27
CA LYS A 20 -3.98 -11.87 -8.68
C LYS A 20 -2.48 -11.58 -8.48
N ASN A 21 -1.93 -11.95 -7.33
CA ASN A 21 -0.54 -11.66 -6.99
C ASN A 21 0.50 -12.35 -7.90
N ILE A 22 0.12 -13.39 -8.58
CA ILE A 22 1.00 -14.13 -9.51
C ILE A 22 0.48 -14.12 -10.96
N VAL A 23 -0.55 -13.31 -11.25
CA VAL A 23 -1.01 -13.13 -12.64
C VAL A 23 0.14 -12.58 -13.48
N PRO A 24 0.35 -13.10 -14.71
CA PRO A 24 1.37 -12.56 -15.60
C PRO A 24 1.03 -11.15 -16.05
N VAL A 25 1.97 -10.23 -15.91
CA VAL A 25 1.96 -8.86 -16.43
C VAL A 25 3.23 -8.67 -17.23
N LYS A 26 3.15 -8.39 -18.54
CA LYS A 26 4.34 -8.33 -19.42
C LYS A 26 5.27 -9.55 -19.28
N GLY A 27 4.69 -10.75 -19.06
CA GLY A 27 5.44 -11.99 -18.94
C GLY A 27 6.04 -12.29 -17.57
N PHE A 28 5.85 -11.43 -16.58
CA PHE A 28 6.33 -11.63 -15.20
C PHE A 28 5.17 -11.68 -14.22
N PRO A 29 5.25 -12.46 -13.12
CA PRO A 29 4.21 -12.47 -12.09
C PRO A 29 4.12 -11.09 -11.42
N LEU A 30 2.89 -10.61 -11.17
CA LEU A 30 2.63 -9.27 -10.61
C LEU A 30 3.48 -8.95 -9.38
N ILE A 31 3.60 -9.89 -8.44
CA ILE A 31 4.36 -9.69 -7.20
C ILE A 31 5.85 -9.36 -7.44
N LYS A 32 6.41 -9.82 -8.58
CA LYS A 32 7.83 -9.60 -8.92
C LYS A 32 8.18 -8.11 -8.95
N TYR A 33 7.32 -7.26 -9.53
CA TYR A 33 7.56 -5.81 -9.60
C TYR A 33 7.74 -5.18 -8.22
N THR A 34 6.97 -5.65 -7.23
CA THR A 34 7.09 -5.16 -5.86
C THR A 34 8.28 -5.77 -5.13
N ILE A 35 8.59 -7.03 -5.37
CA ILE A 35 9.78 -7.69 -4.79
C ILE A 35 11.04 -7.00 -5.29
N ASP A 36 11.17 -6.78 -6.60
CA ASP A 36 12.37 -6.19 -7.20
C ASP A 36 12.66 -4.82 -6.59
N VAL A 37 11.68 -3.91 -6.55
CA VAL A 37 11.90 -2.56 -6.00
C VAL A 37 12.14 -2.58 -4.49
N ALA A 38 11.54 -3.51 -3.74
CA ALA A 38 11.78 -3.65 -2.31
C ALA A 38 13.19 -4.17 -2.00
N LEU A 39 13.68 -5.14 -2.78
CA LEU A 39 15.05 -5.65 -2.65
C LEU A 39 16.09 -4.61 -3.09
N GLU A 40 15.81 -3.81 -4.11
CA GLU A 40 16.63 -2.68 -4.50
C GLU A 40 16.71 -1.64 -3.37
N ALA A 41 15.58 -1.27 -2.77
CA ALA A 41 15.52 -0.36 -1.64
C ALA A 41 16.25 -0.91 -0.40
N GLN A 42 16.21 -2.22 -0.19
CA GLN A 42 16.96 -2.89 0.87
C GLN A 42 18.48 -2.84 0.61
N LYS A 43 18.92 -3.02 -0.64
CA LYS A 43 20.33 -2.89 -1.03
C LYS A 43 20.85 -1.47 -0.84
N GLU A 44 20.02 -0.46 -1.12
CA GLU A 44 20.35 0.97 -0.91
C GLU A 44 20.23 1.40 0.58
N GLY A 45 19.87 0.49 1.49
CA GLY A 45 19.78 0.76 2.94
C GLY A 45 18.52 1.55 3.36
N LEU A 46 17.56 1.74 2.47
CA LEU A 46 16.26 2.38 2.77
C LEU A 46 15.31 1.43 3.53
N ILE A 47 15.49 0.13 3.35
CA ILE A 47 14.74 -0.94 4.01
C ILE A 47 15.75 -1.86 4.71
N THR A 48 15.46 -2.26 5.95
CA THR A 48 16.34 -3.15 6.73
C THR A 48 16.09 -4.62 6.36
N ARG A 49 14.82 -5.03 6.21
CA ARG A 49 14.43 -6.38 5.82
C ARG A 49 13.14 -6.33 5.01
N THR A 50 13.04 -7.22 4.02
CA THR A 50 11.82 -7.40 3.19
C THR A 50 11.24 -8.78 3.42
N ILE A 51 9.96 -8.86 3.81
CA ILE A 51 9.22 -10.12 4.01
C ILE A 51 7.99 -10.15 3.10
N VAL A 52 7.80 -11.27 2.40
CA VAL A 52 6.53 -11.59 1.75
C VAL A 52 5.66 -12.37 2.72
N SER A 53 4.48 -11.82 3.06
CA SER A 53 3.48 -12.46 3.91
C SER A 53 2.39 -13.09 3.06
N THR A 54 2.35 -14.41 2.99
CA THR A 54 1.39 -15.19 2.18
C THR A 54 0.85 -16.38 2.93
N ASP A 55 -0.38 -16.79 2.59
CA ASP A 55 -1.05 -18.03 3.02
C ASP A 55 -0.94 -19.15 1.95
N ASP A 56 -0.33 -18.86 0.80
CA ASP A 56 -0.23 -19.77 -0.34
C ASP A 56 1.21 -20.28 -0.53
N VAL A 57 1.39 -21.59 -0.51
CA VAL A 57 2.69 -22.25 -0.66
C VAL A 57 3.32 -21.95 -2.04
N LYS A 58 2.52 -21.79 -3.10
CA LYS A 58 3.03 -21.47 -4.45
C LYS A 58 3.61 -20.05 -4.47
N ILE A 59 2.88 -19.10 -3.87
CA ILE A 59 3.36 -17.70 -3.75
C ILE A 59 4.61 -17.66 -2.87
N GLN A 60 4.67 -18.43 -1.79
CA GLN A 60 5.84 -18.51 -0.92
C GLN A 60 7.08 -19.00 -1.69
N HIS A 61 6.95 -20.12 -2.42
CA HIS A 61 8.06 -20.68 -3.21
C HIS A 61 8.50 -19.72 -4.32
N LEU A 62 7.53 -19.12 -5.05
CA LEU A 62 7.84 -18.12 -6.07
C LEU A 62 8.57 -16.92 -5.48
N SER A 63 8.11 -16.38 -4.36
CA SER A 63 8.75 -15.23 -3.70
C SER A 63 10.20 -15.53 -3.31
N ARG A 64 10.45 -16.71 -2.76
CA ARG A 64 11.82 -17.16 -2.45
C ARG A 64 12.69 -17.31 -3.71
N SER A 65 12.14 -17.85 -4.81
CA SER A 65 12.87 -17.95 -6.09
C SER A 65 13.19 -16.59 -6.71
N LEU A 66 12.41 -15.54 -6.37
CA LEU A 66 12.65 -14.16 -6.74
C LEU A 66 13.61 -13.42 -5.77
N GLY A 67 14.14 -14.11 -4.75
CA GLY A 67 15.10 -13.57 -3.80
C GLY A 67 14.49 -12.92 -2.55
N ALA A 68 13.16 -12.89 -2.40
CA ALA A 68 12.53 -12.34 -1.22
C ALA A 68 12.46 -13.35 -0.07
N ASP A 69 12.54 -12.85 1.16
CA ASP A 69 12.29 -13.64 2.37
C ASP A 69 10.77 -13.89 2.51
N ALA A 70 10.37 -15.16 2.61
CA ALA A 70 9.00 -15.59 2.86
C ALA A 70 9.02 -16.68 3.95
N PRO A 71 9.30 -16.29 5.20
CA PRO A 71 9.75 -17.24 6.24
C PRO A 71 8.63 -18.12 6.78
N PHE A 72 7.38 -17.69 6.69
CA PHE A 72 6.22 -18.38 7.24
C PHE A 72 5.08 -18.48 6.21
N LEU A 73 4.11 -19.33 6.50
CA LEU A 73 2.77 -19.26 5.92
C LEU A 73 1.86 -18.51 6.89
N ARG A 74 1.21 -17.47 6.38
CA ARG A 74 0.30 -16.64 7.17
C ARG A 74 -0.92 -17.46 7.60
N PRO A 75 -1.33 -17.41 8.88
CA PRO A 75 -2.50 -18.10 9.40
C PRO A 75 -3.80 -17.77 8.66
N ALA A 76 -4.70 -18.73 8.54
CA ALA A 76 -5.93 -18.61 7.74
C ALA A 76 -6.89 -17.54 8.28
N ASP A 77 -6.94 -17.36 9.60
CA ASP A 77 -7.80 -16.37 10.29
C ASP A 77 -7.46 -14.92 9.93
N ILE A 78 -6.21 -14.63 9.56
CA ILE A 78 -5.74 -13.32 9.10
C ILE A 78 -5.47 -13.27 7.58
N SER A 79 -6.01 -14.24 6.81
CA SER A 79 -5.81 -14.35 5.35
C SER A 79 -7.09 -14.19 4.54
N GLY A 80 -8.26 -14.19 5.21
CA GLY A 80 -9.57 -14.07 4.57
C GLY A 80 -9.86 -12.69 3.98
N ASP A 81 -11.02 -12.57 3.34
CA ASP A 81 -11.48 -11.32 2.71
C ASP A 81 -11.75 -10.18 3.69
N THR A 82 -12.04 -10.50 4.94
CA THR A 82 -12.30 -9.55 6.02
C THR A 82 -11.08 -9.27 6.89
N ALA A 83 -9.95 -9.94 6.61
CA ALA A 83 -8.71 -9.75 7.35
C ALA A 83 -8.15 -8.33 7.12
N ARG A 84 -7.83 -7.66 8.21
CA ARG A 84 -7.27 -6.30 8.15
C ARG A 84 -5.78 -6.35 7.82
N SER A 85 -5.29 -5.38 7.06
CA SER A 85 -3.85 -5.29 6.76
C SER A 85 -2.98 -5.15 8.00
N VAL A 86 -3.49 -4.56 9.07
CA VAL A 86 -2.75 -4.44 10.33
C VAL A 86 -2.52 -5.79 11.00
N ASP A 87 -3.43 -6.77 10.86
CA ASP A 87 -3.30 -8.08 11.51
C ASP A 87 -2.13 -8.87 10.90
N LEU A 88 -1.96 -8.84 9.57
CA LEU A 88 -0.79 -9.46 8.94
C LEU A 88 0.52 -8.75 9.28
N VAL A 89 0.48 -7.44 9.50
CA VAL A 89 1.66 -6.65 9.90
C VAL A 89 2.06 -7.02 11.34
N ILE A 90 1.11 -7.10 12.27
CA ILE A 90 1.36 -7.52 13.64
C ILE A 90 1.94 -8.96 13.66
N HIS A 91 1.40 -9.86 12.84
CA HIS A 91 1.93 -11.22 12.71
C HIS A 91 3.40 -11.22 12.27
N ALA A 92 3.76 -10.44 11.24
CA ALA A 92 5.13 -10.34 10.76
C ALA A 92 6.07 -9.70 11.82
N LEU A 93 5.61 -8.67 12.52
CA LEU A 93 6.38 -8.04 13.61
C LEU A 93 6.63 -9.01 14.77
N ASN A 94 5.64 -9.82 15.14
CA ASN A 94 5.78 -10.82 16.19
C ASN A 94 6.77 -11.92 15.78
N TYR A 95 6.67 -12.40 14.54
CA TYR A 95 7.63 -13.34 13.99
C TYR A 95 9.08 -12.81 14.06
N CYS A 96 9.30 -11.57 13.63
CA CYS A 96 10.63 -10.94 13.71
C CYS A 96 11.11 -10.78 15.15
N LYS A 97 10.21 -10.43 16.07
CA LYS A 97 10.55 -10.30 17.50
C LYS A 97 10.96 -11.65 18.11
N ASP A 98 10.31 -12.75 17.72
CA ASP A 98 10.68 -14.10 18.14
C ASP A 98 12.05 -14.51 17.60
N GLU A 99 12.50 -13.94 16.46
CA GLU A 99 13.86 -14.05 15.94
C GLU A 99 14.87 -13.06 16.59
N GLY A 100 14.42 -12.27 17.58
CA GLY A 100 15.26 -11.27 18.25
C GLY A 100 15.48 -9.98 17.45
N GLN A 101 14.61 -9.68 16.46
CA GLN A 101 14.70 -8.49 15.61
C GLN A 101 13.54 -7.54 15.88
N GLU A 102 13.84 -6.27 16.09
CA GLU A 102 12.85 -5.21 16.26
C GLU A 102 13.08 -4.10 15.22
N TYR A 103 12.01 -3.42 14.83
CA TYR A 103 12.00 -2.36 13.81
C TYR A 103 11.30 -1.12 14.33
N ASP A 104 11.80 0.07 13.94
CA ASP A 104 11.19 1.35 14.30
C ASP A 104 9.88 1.59 13.55
N ALA A 105 9.80 1.14 12.30
CA ALA A 105 8.62 1.29 11.46
C ALA A 105 8.43 0.12 10.49
N VAL A 106 7.20 -0.02 10.03
CA VAL A 106 6.81 -0.97 8.98
C VAL A 106 6.48 -0.21 7.70
N MET A 107 6.90 -0.76 6.57
CA MET A 107 6.51 -0.30 5.24
C MET A 107 5.68 -1.40 4.57
N LEU A 108 4.37 -1.15 4.34
CA LEU A 108 3.50 -2.08 3.62
C LEU A 108 3.52 -1.72 2.13
N LEU A 109 3.94 -2.67 1.28
CA LEU A 109 4.08 -2.50 -0.16
C LEU A 109 3.12 -3.45 -0.89
N GLN A 110 1.99 -2.91 -1.37
CA GLN A 110 0.98 -3.75 -2.02
C GLN A 110 1.42 -4.18 -3.44
N PRO A 111 1.36 -5.48 -3.80
CA PRO A 111 1.66 -5.96 -5.15
C PRO A 111 0.77 -5.34 -6.24
N THR A 112 -0.44 -4.93 -5.88
CA THR A 112 -1.42 -4.34 -6.80
C THR A 112 -1.04 -2.96 -7.33
N SER A 113 0.02 -2.34 -6.79
CA SER A 113 0.57 -1.05 -7.26
C SER A 113 2.00 -1.25 -7.82
N PRO A 114 2.16 -1.92 -8.97
CA PRO A 114 3.48 -2.37 -9.47
C PRO A 114 4.32 -1.24 -10.07
N LEU A 115 3.74 -0.07 -10.35
CA LEU A 115 4.45 1.08 -10.93
C LEU A 115 5.21 1.94 -9.89
N ARG A 116 5.24 1.48 -8.65
CA ARG A 116 6.06 2.07 -7.57
C ARG A 116 7.54 1.92 -7.92
N SER A 117 8.29 3.02 -7.79
CA SER A 117 9.74 3.09 -8.03
C SER A 117 10.56 3.15 -6.74
N LEU A 118 11.87 2.95 -6.85
CA LEU A 118 12.81 3.19 -5.76
C LEU A 118 12.75 4.64 -5.26
N ASN A 119 12.59 5.60 -6.16
CA ASN A 119 12.47 7.02 -5.78
C ASN A 119 11.23 7.31 -4.93
N ASP A 120 10.10 6.60 -5.19
CA ASP A 120 8.91 6.75 -4.35
C ASP A 120 9.15 6.23 -2.94
N ILE A 121 9.90 5.13 -2.79
CA ILE A 121 10.30 4.60 -1.48
C ILE A 121 11.23 5.59 -0.77
N ALA A 122 12.27 6.07 -1.44
CA ALA A 122 13.23 7.02 -0.86
C ALA A 122 12.56 8.32 -0.41
N SER A 123 11.70 8.90 -1.25
CA SER A 123 10.95 10.11 -0.95
C SER A 123 9.96 9.89 0.21
N SER A 124 9.28 8.75 0.24
CA SER A 124 8.38 8.39 1.35
C SER A 124 9.12 8.26 2.67
N VAL A 125 10.29 7.61 2.69
CA VAL A 125 11.14 7.51 3.88
C VAL A 125 11.56 8.90 4.36
N HIS A 126 12.06 9.75 3.45
CA HIS A 126 12.48 11.10 3.77
C HIS A 126 11.34 11.94 4.39
N ILE A 127 10.15 11.91 3.79
CA ILE A 127 8.99 12.64 4.30
C ILE A 127 8.56 12.07 5.68
N PHE A 128 8.52 10.74 5.84
CA PHE A 128 8.15 10.11 7.11
C PHE A 128 9.14 10.46 8.24
N GLU A 129 10.44 10.53 7.95
CA GLU A 129 11.46 10.89 8.94
C GLU A 129 11.44 12.39 9.31
N THR A 130 11.01 13.26 8.40
CA THR A 130 10.97 14.72 8.61
C THR A 130 9.62 15.20 9.11
N ALA A 131 8.53 14.50 8.81
CA ALA A 131 7.20 14.85 9.29
C ALA A 131 7.02 14.45 10.77
N GLN A 132 6.29 15.28 11.53
CA GLN A 132 5.88 14.93 12.90
C GLN A 132 4.61 14.04 12.86
N SER A 133 4.68 12.90 12.17
CA SER A 133 3.57 11.96 12.05
C SER A 133 4.04 10.53 12.27
N ASP A 134 3.19 9.74 12.93
CA ASP A 134 3.41 8.31 13.17
C ASP A 134 3.11 7.44 11.94
N SER A 135 2.60 8.01 10.86
CA SER A 135 2.35 7.28 9.61
C SER A 135 2.48 8.14 8.37
N LEU A 136 2.69 7.47 7.22
CA LEU A 136 2.67 8.08 5.89
C LEU A 136 1.83 7.22 4.95
N ILE A 137 1.10 7.88 4.07
CA ILE A 137 0.37 7.28 2.96
C ILE A 137 0.83 7.88 1.63
N THR A 138 0.77 7.09 0.56
CA THR A 138 0.92 7.61 -0.80
C THR A 138 -0.43 7.92 -1.43
N CYS A 139 -0.51 9.05 -2.12
CA CYS A 139 -1.69 9.54 -2.79
C CYS A 139 -1.36 10.02 -4.20
N TYR A 140 -2.39 10.24 -5.00
CA TYR A 140 -2.32 11.06 -6.22
C TYR A 140 -3.37 12.17 -6.15
N GLU A 141 -3.14 13.25 -6.86
CA GLU A 141 -4.12 14.33 -6.99
C GLU A 141 -5.22 13.93 -7.95
N GLU A 142 -6.49 14.08 -7.52
CA GLU A 142 -7.65 13.76 -8.34
C GLU A 142 -8.31 15.05 -8.84
N GLU A 143 -8.07 15.34 -10.11
CA GLU A 143 -8.55 16.58 -10.74
C GLU A 143 -10.06 16.57 -11.05
N TYR A 144 -10.67 15.40 -11.22
CA TYR A 144 -12.08 15.28 -11.63
C TYR A 144 -13.03 15.21 -10.45
N ILE A 145 -12.57 14.87 -9.26
CA ILE A 145 -13.39 14.84 -8.04
C ILE A 145 -13.21 16.17 -7.31
N SER A 146 -14.34 16.82 -7.02
CA SER A 146 -14.37 18.01 -6.18
C SER A 146 -15.44 17.85 -5.11
N PRO A 147 -15.18 18.21 -3.85
CA PRO A 147 -16.20 18.20 -2.79
C PRO A 147 -17.45 19.02 -3.13
N LEU A 148 -17.31 20.07 -3.97
CA LEU A 148 -18.42 20.92 -4.42
C LEU A 148 -19.50 20.18 -5.22
N VAL A 149 -19.09 19.16 -5.99
CA VAL A 149 -19.98 18.42 -6.89
C VAL A 149 -20.14 16.95 -6.49
N SER A 150 -19.60 16.58 -5.34
CA SER A 150 -19.65 15.21 -4.83
C SER A 150 -20.67 15.09 -3.70
N TYR A 151 -21.45 14.00 -3.73
CA TYR A 151 -22.53 13.74 -2.78
C TYR A 151 -22.45 12.30 -2.27
N LEU A 152 -22.84 12.11 -1.01
CA LEU A 152 -23.19 10.80 -0.47
C LEU A 152 -24.67 10.52 -0.74
N LYS A 153 -25.01 9.26 -1.01
CA LYS A 153 -26.41 8.83 -1.14
C LYS A 153 -26.94 8.39 0.23
N ASP A 154 -28.07 8.97 0.65
CA ASP A 154 -28.82 8.55 1.83
C ASP A 154 -30.32 8.41 1.44
N GLY A 155 -30.79 7.18 1.28
CA GLY A 155 -32.10 6.90 0.71
C GLY A 155 -32.25 7.52 -0.68
N ASP A 156 -33.24 8.42 -0.83
CA ASP A 156 -33.51 9.19 -2.06
C ASP A 156 -32.85 10.57 -2.08
N TYR A 157 -32.05 10.90 -1.06
CA TYR A 157 -31.39 12.19 -0.92
C TYR A 157 -29.91 12.15 -1.29
N ALA A 158 -29.42 13.28 -1.82
CA ALA A 158 -28.01 13.54 -2.08
C ALA A 158 -27.44 14.46 -0.99
N ILE A 159 -26.57 13.92 -0.14
CA ILE A 159 -25.91 14.66 0.94
C ILE A 159 -24.60 15.24 0.43
N PRO A 160 -24.44 16.58 0.36
CA PRO A 160 -23.23 17.18 -0.20
C PRO A 160 -22.01 16.96 0.70
N LEU A 161 -20.84 16.74 0.09
CA LEU A 161 -19.56 16.67 0.81
C LEU A 161 -19.05 18.06 1.22
N SER A 162 -19.36 19.11 0.43
CA SER A 162 -19.02 20.49 0.77
C SER A 162 -20.25 21.29 1.17
N LYS A 163 -20.11 22.10 2.24
CA LYS A 163 -21.13 23.10 2.65
C LYS A 163 -21.29 24.23 1.63
N ASN A 164 -20.37 24.34 0.67
CA ASN A 164 -20.35 25.37 -0.37
C ASN A 164 -20.97 24.89 -1.71
N HIS A 165 -21.48 23.66 -1.79
CA HIS A 165 -21.96 23.00 -3.02
C HIS A 165 -22.98 23.83 -3.83
N ASN A 166 -23.74 24.72 -3.19
CA ASN A 166 -24.78 25.55 -3.80
C ASN A 166 -24.53 27.07 -3.73
N LYS A 167 -23.30 27.50 -3.38
CA LYS A 167 -22.94 28.91 -3.19
C LYS A 167 -22.25 29.55 -4.40
N GLY A 168 -22.20 28.87 -5.55
CA GLY A 168 -21.54 29.38 -6.76
C GLY A 168 -20.04 29.54 -6.64
N VAL A 169 -19.41 28.87 -5.67
CA VAL A 169 -17.94 28.85 -5.50
C VAL A 169 -17.31 28.14 -6.70
N ARG A 170 -16.25 28.71 -7.25
CA ARG A 170 -15.53 28.09 -8.35
C ARG A 170 -14.70 26.90 -7.85
N ARG A 171 -14.55 25.86 -8.68
CA ARG A 171 -13.77 24.66 -8.35
C ARG A 171 -12.34 24.99 -7.88
N GLN A 172 -11.73 25.99 -8.48
CA GLN A 172 -10.36 26.46 -8.16
C GLN A 172 -10.23 27.15 -6.79
N GLU A 173 -11.35 27.49 -6.15
CA GLU A 173 -11.41 28.12 -4.83
C GLU A 173 -11.58 27.09 -3.71
N GLU A 174 -11.76 25.81 -4.05
CA GLU A 174 -11.88 24.70 -3.10
C GLU A 174 -10.55 23.93 -3.02
N SER A 175 -10.36 23.19 -1.93
CA SER A 175 -9.16 22.38 -1.72
C SER A 175 -9.08 21.23 -2.72
N ASN A 176 -7.88 20.93 -3.20
CA ASN A 176 -7.61 19.76 -4.05
C ASN A 176 -7.95 18.47 -3.30
N VAL A 177 -8.39 17.47 -4.05
CA VAL A 177 -8.70 16.15 -3.52
C VAL A 177 -7.56 15.20 -3.84
N PHE A 178 -7.08 14.49 -2.83
CA PHE A 178 -6.03 13.50 -2.97
C PHE A 178 -6.59 12.11 -2.65
N ILE A 179 -6.35 11.16 -3.55
CA ILE A 179 -6.82 9.78 -3.42
C ILE A 179 -5.65 8.89 -3.02
N ARG A 180 -5.83 8.13 -1.96
CA ARG A 180 -4.85 7.14 -1.53
C ARG A 180 -4.74 6.01 -2.56
N ASN A 181 -3.53 5.77 -3.09
CA ASN A 181 -3.30 4.81 -4.17
C ASN A 181 -2.85 3.41 -3.69
N GLY A 182 -2.56 3.24 -2.40
CA GLY A 182 -2.17 1.93 -1.86
C GLY A 182 -0.73 1.51 -2.14
N ALA A 183 0.07 2.32 -2.82
CA ALA A 183 1.42 1.93 -3.23
C ALA A 183 2.37 1.75 -2.03
N ILE A 184 2.39 2.71 -1.10
CA ILE A 184 3.23 2.67 0.10
C ILE A 184 2.42 3.14 1.30
N TYR A 185 2.50 2.37 2.40
CA TYR A 185 2.12 2.81 3.73
C TYR A 185 3.34 2.68 4.62
N ILE A 186 3.66 3.71 5.39
CA ILE A 186 4.65 3.63 6.46
C ILE A 186 3.94 3.90 7.77
N ALA A 187 4.21 3.09 8.80
CA ALA A 187 3.67 3.31 10.13
C ALA A 187 4.73 2.98 11.18
N SER A 188 4.84 3.82 12.22
CA SER A 188 5.69 3.51 13.35
C SER A 188 5.21 2.24 14.06
N THR A 189 6.14 1.42 14.54
CA THR A 189 5.79 0.21 15.30
C THR A 189 4.99 0.57 16.55
N ASP A 190 5.23 1.74 17.13
CA ASP A 190 4.48 2.26 18.28
C ASP A 190 3.01 2.54 17.94
N LEU A 191 2.71 3.17 16.82
CA LEU A 191 1.34 3.38 16.35
C LEU A 191 0.63 2.05 16.16
N ILE A 192 1.29 1.10 15.47
CA ILE A 192 0.73 -0.22 15.19
C ILE A 192 0.38 -0.96 16.49
N ARG A 193 1.29 -0.95 17.47
CA ARG A 193 1.10 -1.64 18.75
C ARG A 193 0.03 -0.98 19.62
N ARG A 194 0.00 0.35 19.67
CA ARG A 194 -0.95 1.10 20.52
C ARG A 194 -2.37 1.12 19.95
N ASN A 195 -2.50 1.37 18.64
CA ASN A 195 -3.79 1.70 18.04
C ASN A 195 -4.31 0.61 17.08
N GLN A 196 -3.54 -0.43 16.82
CA GLN A 196 -3.86 -1.50 15.85
C GLN A 196 -4.32 -0.93 14.49
N THR A 197 -3.58 0.06 13.99
CA THR A 197 -3.79 0.73 12.71
C THR A 197 -2.47 0.99 12.02
N LEU A 198 -2.53 1.18 10.68
CA LEU A 198 -1.39 1.59 9.85
C LEU A 198 -1.44 3.08 9.50
N ILE A 199 -2.53 3.77 9.87
CA ILE A 199 -2.77 5.16 9.48
C ILE A 199 -3.16 5.94 10.73
N ALA A 200 -2.40 6.97 11.05
CA ALA A 200 -2.71 7.92 12.12
C ALA A 200 -3.86 8.87 11.67
N ASP A 201 -4.44 9.61 12.61
CA ASP A 201 -5.48 10.59 12.30
C ASP A 201 -5.00 11.67 11.31
N PHE A 202 -3.72 12.04 11.38
CA PHE A 202 -3.07 13.00 10.48
C PHE A 202 -1.79 12.38 9.89
N PRO A 203 -1.93 11.49 8.88
CA PRO A 203 -0.78 10.87 8.23
C PRO A 203 0.00 11.88 7.41
N ALA A 204 1.33 11.75 7.36
CA ALA A 204 2.11 12.39 6.33
C ALA A 204 1.72 11.86 4.95
N MET A 205 1.94 12.63 3.89
CA MET A 205 1.51 12.26 2.54
C MET A 205 2.66 12.46 1.54
N TYR A 206 2.91 11.42 0.72
CA TYR A 206 3.74 11.53 -0.47
C TYR A 206 2.86 11.47 -1.72
N LEU A 207 3.06 12.40 -2.66
CA LEU A 207 2.31 12.46 -3.92
C LEU A 207 3.05 11.71 -5.03
N MET A 208 2.36 10.76 -5.63
CA MET A 208 2.77 10.07 -6.86
C MET A 208 1.98 10.62 -8.04
N GLU A 209 2.55 10.53 -9.25
CA GLU A 209 1.79 10.84 -10.46
C GLU A 209 0.58 9.89 -10.61
N LYS A 210 -0.52 10.40 -11.13
CA LYS A 210 -1.77 9.65 -11.31
C LYS A 210 -1.58 8.44 -12.22
N GLU A 211 -0.79 8.58 -13.28
CA GLU A 211 -0.47 7.53 -14.25
C GLU A 211 0.25 6.34 -13.61
N ARG A 212 1.08 6.59 -12.59
CA ARG A 212 1.78 5.55 -11.82
C ARG A 212 1.00 5.04 -10.61
N SER A 213 -0.18 5.59 -10.37
CA SER A 213 -1.04 5.24 -9.24
C SER A 213 -2.09 4.18 -9.60
N VAL A 214 -1.87 3.43 -10.67
CA VAL A 214 -2.75 2.32 -11.06
C VAL A 214 -2.73 1.22 -10.00
N ASN A 215 -3.92 0.81 -9.55
CA ASN A 215 -4.11 -0.32 -8.65
C ASN A 215 -4.83 -1.45 -9.39
N LEU A 216 -4.21 -2.63 -9.46
CA LEU A 216 -4.77 -3.77 -10.19
C LEU A 216 -5.86 -4.45 -9.39
N ASP A 217 -7.12 -4.20 -9.71
CA ASP A 217 -8.28 -4.86 -9.11
C ASP A 217 -9.15 -5.60 -10.12
N THR A 218 -9.17 -5.15 -11.37
CA THR A 218 -9.99 -5.70 -12.46
C THR A 218 -9.15 -6.07 -13.68
N LEU A 219 -9.74 -6.80 -14.64
CA LEU A 219 -9.08 -7.09 -15.94
C LEU A 219 -8.87 -5.82 -16.77
N ALA A 220 -9.69 -4.79 -16.59
CA ALA A 220 -9.47 -3.50 -17.26
C ALA A 220 -8.19 -2.82 -16.74
N ASP A 221 -7.95 -2.87 -15.42
CA ASP A 221 -6.71 -2.35 -14.82
C ASP A 221 -5.48 -3.09 -15.34
N LEU A 222 -5.61 -4.41 -15.58
CA LEU A 222 -4.53 -5.22 -16.16
C LEU A 222 -4.10 -4.68 -17.53
N SER A 223 -5.08 -4.39 -18.41
CA SER A 223 -4.79 -3.85 -19.75
C SER A 223 -4.13 -2.46 -19.67
N ILE A 224 -4.58 -1.60 -18.74
CA ILE A 224 -3.98 -0.30 -18.51
C ILE A 224 -2.54 -0.46 -18.03
N LEU A 225 -2.34 -1.33 -17.05
CA LEU A 225 -1.01 -1.60 -16.50
C LEU A 225 -0.03 -2.12 -17.54
N GLU A 226 -0.47 -3.06 -18.41
CA GLU A 226 0.35 -3.58 -19.51
C GLU A 226 0.72 -2.52 -20.55
N ALA A 227 -0.09 -1.48 -20.70
CA ALA A 227 0.21 -0.36 -21.59
C ALA A 227 1.24 0.62 -20.97
N LEU A 228 1.32 0.71 -19.64
CA LEU A 228 2.20 1.62 -18.92
C LEU A 228 3.59 1.01 -18.59
N LEU A 229 3.71 -0.30 -18.57
CA LEU A 229 4.96 -1.06 -18.40
C LEU A 229 5.64 -1.35 -19.74
#